data_b21e0c6238a8f407f1b69dc306dfcaff
#
_entry.id   b21e0c6238a8f407f1b69dc306dfcaff
#
_cell.length_a   1.000
_cell.length_b   1.000
_cell.length_c   1.000
_cell.angle_alpha   90.00
_cell.angle_beta   90.00
_cell.angle_gamma   90.00
#
_symmetry.space_group_name_H-M   'P 1'
#
loop_
_entity.id
_entity.type
_entity.pdbx_description
1 polymer ?
#
loop_
_entity_poly.entity_id
_entity_poly.type
_entity_poly.pdbx_seq_one_letter_code
_entity_poly.pdbx_strand_id
1 'polypeptide(L)'
;MQKSIGQKLRECREERNWTQQELADRLNVTRQAVSNWERDKTLPDVYMIREIAAIFDMTLDEYMENTKKAEVEMPKMPGRLTIGTIMQVILYLLLGGITGHLEVEILMEMVIISVLCQGFMHLMFSSSVKTGNFAMMAGFSSKVEYRIEEVKRVLIQMDKHTSCSAFGTVLLLAMCPFMGERQGEIVSVCLLLAYSVDVSLAMCLYNYRNIEKVLVKEMDQKMAKAGYISIGWFLGCVFMLIGVIFAKFEIDSIQNNSKEAMGYLGWMFLFLLVTMSELFYEQFRVKRIVEASKRYRPGIFFWLSTIGATGILTLIFFS
;
A
#
# COMPACT_ATOMS: atom_id res chain seq x y z
N MET A 1 -13.90 25.88 -7.49
CA MET A 1 -13.70 25.31 -6.12
C MET A 1 -14.99 24.62 -5.73
N GLN A 2 -14.92 23.36 -5.40
CA GLN A 2 -16.09 22.60 -4.92
C GLN A 2 -16.36 23.00 -3.47
N LYS A 3 -17.62 23.26 -3.17
CA LYS A 3 -18.06 23.71 -1.85
C LYS A 3 -18.42 22.49 -0.97
N SER A 4 -18.14 22.57 0.32
CA SER A 4 -18.61 21.56 1.28
C SER A 4 -20.12 21.70 1.52
N ILE A 5 -20.75 20.66 2.12
CA ILE A 5 -22.17 20.71 2.53
C ILE A 5 -22.41 21.90 3.45
N GLY A 6 -21.50 22.14 4.41
CA GLY A 6 -21.61 23.26 5.34
C GLY A 6 -21.42 24.61 4.68
N GLN A 7 -20.47 24.74 3.75
CA GLN A 7 -20.31 25.98 2.98
C GLN A 7 -21.53 26.29 2.14
N LYS A 8 -22.12 25.31 1.46
CA LYS A 8 -23.34 25.50 0.68
C LYS A 8 -24.53 25.88 1.56
N LEU A 9 -24.68 25.19 2.71
CA LEU A 9 -25.70 25.53 3.70
C LEU A 9 -25.60 27.00 4.11
N ARG A 10 -24.38 27.43 4.43
CA ARG A 10 -24.12 28.82 4.81
C ARG A 10 -24.44 29.81 3.68
N GLU A 11 -24.04 29.53 2.45
CA GLU A 11 -24.33 30.38 1.30
C GLU A 11 -25.83 30.49 1.04
N CYS A 12 -26.55 29.36 0.98
CA CYS A 12 -28.01 29.38 0.80
C CYS A 12 -28.71 30.17 1.90
N ARG A 13 -28.24 30.09 3.14
CA ARG A 13 -28.76 30.88 4.27
C ARG A 13 -28.44 32.39 4.08
N GLU A 14 -27.20 32.71 3.74
CA GLU A 14 -26.78 34.11 3.54
C GLU A 14 -27.47 34.76 2.34
N GLU A 15 -27.73 34.03 1.25
CA GLU A 15 -28.51 34.51 0.09
C GLU A 15 -29.92 34.88 0.47
N ARG A 16 -30.53 34.22 1.47
CA ARG A 16 -31.84 34.54 2.00
C ARG A 16 -31.83 35.55 3.16
N ASN A 17 -30.61 36.06 3.50
CA ASN A 17 -30.42 36.97 4.63
C ASN A 17 -30.89 36.42 5.98
N TRP A 18 -30.84 35.07 6.16
CA TRP A 18 -31.22 34.44 7.41
C TRP A 18 -30.03 34.37 8.39
N THR A 19 -30.36 34.52 9.67
CA THR A 19 -29.42 34.20 10.75
C THR A 19 -29.34 32.68 10.95
N GLN A 20 -28.30 32.19 11.62
CA GLN A 20 -28.21 30.78 11.99
C GLN A 20 -29.36 30.34 12.88
N GLN A 21 -29.92 31.26 13.69
CA GLN A 21 -31.09 31.00 14.55
C GLN A 21 -32.33 30.81 13.70
N GLU A 22 -32.63 31.71 12.76
CA GLU A 22 -33.80 31.60 11.87
C GLU A 22 -33.78 30.33 11.01
N LEU A 23 -32.59 29.90 10.55
CA LEU A 23 -32.47 28.62 9.84
C LEU A 23 -32.71 27.43 10.79
N ALA A 24 -32.18 27.50 12.01
CA ALA A 24 -32.39 26.48 13.03
C ALA A 24 -33.87 26.32 13.40
N ASP A 25 -34.56 27.44 13.57
CA ASP A 25 -36.03 27.46 13.90
C ASP A 25 -36.83 26.84 12.76
N ARG A 26 -36.48 27.10 11.47
CA ARG A 26 -37.17 26.53 10.30
C ARG A 26 -36.93 25.04 10.14
N LEU A 27 -35.74 24.57 10.51
CA LEU A 27 -35.34 23.15 10.47
C LEU A 27 -35.72 22.40 11.76
N ASN A 28 -36.28 23.08 12.74
CA ASN A 28 -36.64 22.52 14.03
C ASN A 28 -35.43 21.87 14.77
N VAL A 29 -34.28 22.54 14.69
CA VAL A 29 -33.02 22.09 15.31
C VAL A 29 -32.41 23.19 16.18
N THR A 30 -31.35 22.90 16.89
CA THR A 30 -30.64 23.92 17.66
C THR A 30 -29.74 24.78 16.78
N ARG A 31 -29.59 26.08 17.11
CA ARG A 31 -28.59 26.96 16.47
C ARG A 31 -27.20 26.35 16.48
N GLN A 32 -26.85 25.62 17.54
CA GLN A 32 -25.56 24.94 17.68
C GLN A 32 -25.37 23.87 16.56
N ALA A 33 -26.41 23.13 16.22
CA ALA A 33 -26.38 22.13 15.14
C ALA A 33 -26.09 22.81 13.80
N VAL A 34 -26.81 23.87 13.44
CA VAL A 34 -26.58 24.65 12.23
C VAL A 34 -25.15 25.21 12.19
N SER A 35 -24.69 25.79 13.31
CA SER A 35 -23.31 26.31 13.40
C SER A 35 -22.24 25.23 13.24
N ASN A 36 -22.48 24.01 13.70
CA ASN A 36 -21.57 22.88 13.52
C ASN A 36 -21.57 22.38 12.07
N TRP A 37 -22.74 22.32 11.43
CA TRP A 37 -22.88 21.94 10.02
C TRP A 37 -22.17 22.95 9.11
N GLU A 38 -22.41 24.25 9.28
CA GLU A 38 -21.77 25.31 8.48
C GLU A 38 -20.24 25.36 8.61
N ARG A 39 -19.69 24.80 9.69
CA ARG A 39 -18.25 24.68 9.95
C ARG A 39 -17.69 23.29 9.63
N ASP A 40 -18.49 22.42 9.03
CA ASP A 40 -18.16 21.02 8.72
C ASP A 40 -17.64 20.21 9.94
N LYS A 41 -18.02 20.62 11.16
CA LYS A 41 -17.67 19.86 12.38
C LYS A 41 -18.49 18.58 12.52
N THR A 42 -19.76 18.66 12.13
CA THR A 42 -20.68 17.53 11.99
C THR A 42 -21.44 17.67 10.68
N LEU A 43 -21.96 16.56 10.16
CA LEU A 43 -22.82 16.58 8.97
C LEU A 43 -24.27 16.39 9.39
N PRO A 44 -25.23 17.06 8.74
CA PRO A 44 -26.63 16.70 8.88
C PRO A 44 -26.87 15.28 8.35
N ASP A 45 -27.82 14.56 8.92
CA ASP A 45 -28.23 13.25 8.39
C ASP A 45 -28.98 13.39 7.06
N VAL A 46 -29.24 12.26 6.40
CA VAL A 46 -29.89 12.24 5.08
C VAL A 46 -31.30 12.86 5.11
N TYR A 47 -32.04 12.66 6.19
CA TYR A 47 -33.37 13.24 6.35
C TYR A 47 -33.27 14.76 6.49
N MET A 48 -32.34 15.23 7.29
CA MET A 48 -32.10 16.65 7.49
C MET A 48 -31.60 17.34 6.20
N ILE A 49 -30.74 16.67 5.40
CA ILE A 49 -30.31 17.21 4.10
C ILE A 49 -31.52 17.39 3.15
N ARG A 50 -32.49 16.46 3.20
CA ARG A 50 -33.72 16.58 2.41
C ARG A 50 -34.58 17.76 2.87
N GLU A 51 -34.73 17.97 4.18
CA GLU A 51 -35.41 19.12 4.75
C GLU A 51 -34.73 20.43 4.39
N ILE A 52 -33.39 20.47 4.47
CA ILE A 52 -32.60 21.63 4.04
C ILE A 52 -32.82 21.94 2.57
N ALA A 53 -32.75 20.93 1.68
CA ALA A 53 -33.01 21.13 0.26
C ALA A 53 -34.43 21.68 0.02
N ALA A 54 -35.44 21.14 0.70
CA ALA A 54 -36.84 21.59 0.57
C ALA A 54 -37.04 23.05 1.02
N ILE A 55 -36.40 23.48 2.12
CA ILE A 55 -36.49 24.87 2.62
C ILE A 55 -35.85 25.87 1.65
N PHE A 56 -34.85 25.42 0.89
CA PHE A 56 -34.20 26.25 -0.12
C PHE A 56 -34.77 26.11 -1.52
N ASP A 57 -35.93 25.43 -1.69
CA ASP A 57 -36.59 25.17 -2.95
C ASP A 57 -35.72 24.43 -3.98
N MET A 58 -34.88 23.54 -3.50
CA MET A 58 -33.96 22.72 -4.30
C MET A 58 -34.39 21.24 -4.24
N THR A 59 -34.09 20.49 -5.29
CA THR A 59 -34.11 19.04 -5.21
C THR A 59 -32.91 18.54 -4.41
N LEU A 60 -33.02 17.32 -3.83
CA LEU A 60 -31.90 16.71 -3.13
C LEU A 60 -30.66 16.58 -4.05
N ASP A 61 -30.88 16.23 -5.32
CA ASP A 61 -29.82 16.09 -6.31
C ASP A 61 -29.16 17.45 -6.60
N GLU A 62 -29.88 18.53 -6.79
CA GLU A 62 -29.34 19.88 -6.96
C GLU A 62 -28.57 20.37 -5.75
N TYR A 63 -29.04 20.04 -4.53
CA TYR A 63 -28.31 20.36 -3.30
C TYR A 63 -27.03 19.56 -3.20
N MET A 64 -27.04 18.27 -3.56
CA MET A 64 -25.91 17.36 -3.51
C MET A 64 -24.95 17.51 -4.68
N GLU A 65 -25.41 17.93 -5.86
CA GLU A 65 -24.60 18.00 -7.09
C GLU A 65 -23.43 19.02 -6.97
N ASN A 66 -23.64 20.10 -6.24
CA ASN A 66 -22.58 21.07 -5.93
C ASN A 66 -21.78 20.74 -4.64
N THR A 67 -22.20 19.73 -3.89
CA THR A 67 -21.56 19.29 -2.64
C THR A 67 -20.82 17.97 -2.80
N LYS A 68 -20.48 17.55 -4.03
CA LYS A 68 -19.58 16.40 -4.19
C LYS A 68 -18.39 16.61 -3.27
N LYS A 69 -18.22 15.73 -2.28
CA LYS A 69 -16.99 15.67 -1.47
C LYS A 69 -15.83 15.91 -2.41
N ALA A 70 -14.90 16.77 -2.05
CA ALA A 70 -13.72 17.03 -2.86
C ALA A 70 -13.16 15.67 -3.29
N GLU A 71 -13.39 15.31 -4.55
CA GLU A 71 -13.03 14.01 -5.08
C GLU A 71 -11.51 13.88 -4.91
N VAL A 72 -11.07 12.84 -4.24
CA VAL A 72 -9.64 12.63 -4.03
C VAL A 72 -9.04 12.34 -5.40
N GLU A 73 -8.39 13.35 -5.97
CA GLU A 73 -7.75 13.25 -7.27
C GLU A 73 -6.33 12.69 -7.15
N MET A 74 -5.95 11.93 -8.18
CA MET A 74 -4.59 11.40 -8.29
C MET A 74 -3.59 12.54 -8.52
N PRO A 75 -2.58 12.74 -7.64
CA PRO A 75 -1.57 13.77 -7.85
C PRO A 75 -0.70 13.43 -9.07
N LYS A 76 -0.22 14.46 -9.78
CA LYS A 76 0.61 14.29 -10.99
C LYS A 76 2.01 13.75 -10.70
N MET A 77 2.49 13.86 -9.46
CA MET A 77 3.88 13.53 -9.09
C MET A 77 4.22 12.04 -9.27
N PRO A 78 3.42 11.04 -8.79
CA PRO A 78 3.76 9.64 -9.01
C PRO A 78 3.86 9.27 -10.50
N GLY A 79 2.92 9.74 -11.32
CA GLY A 79 2.96 9.51 -12.77
C GLY A 79 4.19 10.12 -13.45
N ARG A 80 4.62 11.33 -13.04
CA ARG A 80 5.85 11.95 -13.54
C ARG A 80 7.10 11.16 -13.15
N LEU A 81 7.17 10.64 -11.91
CA LEU A 81 8.28 9.80 -11.47
C LEU A 81 8.29 8.46 -12.23
N THR A 82 7.14 7.84 -12.42
CA THR A 82 7.03 6.59 -13.21
C THR A 82 7.50 6.81 -14.66
N ILE A 83 7.12 7.91 -15.30
CA ILE A 83 7.67 8.28 -16.62
C ILE A 83 9.19 8.51 -16.52
N GLY A 84 9.66 9.17 -15.45
CA GLY A 84 11.07 9.42 -15.19
C GLY A 84 11.89 8.13 -15.10
N THR A 85 11.38 7.09 -14.44
CA THR A 85 12.06 5.77 -14.37
C THR A 85 12.18 5.12 -15.75
N ILE A 86 11.14 5.20 -16.57
CA ILE A 86 11.18 4.70 -17.96
C ILE A 86 12.21 5.49 -18.79
N MET A 87 12.25 6.81 -18.62
CA MET A 87 13.24 7.66 -19.30
C MET A 87 14.68 7.33 -18.88
N GLN A 88 14.91 6.97 -17.59
CA GLN A 88 16.21 6.50 -17.11
C GLN A 88 16.64 5.21 -17.84
N VAL A 89 15.72 4.25 -18.04
CA VAL A 89 15.99 3.01 -18.80
C VAL A 89 16.39 3.33 -20.23
N ILE A 90 15.64 4.21 -20.91
CA ILE A 90 15.93 4.61 -22.29
C ILE A 90 17.29 5.31 -22.37
N LEU A 91 17.57 6.21 -21.42
CA LEU A 91 18.85 6.92 -21.37
C LEU A 91 20.02 5.95 -21.12
N TYR A 92 19.87 5.00 -20.21
CA TYR A 92 20.87 3.96 -19.95
C TYR A 92 21.15 3.12 -21.20
N LEU A 93 20.11 2.70 -21.93
CA LEU A 93 20.24 1.96 -23.19
C LEU A 93 21.00 2.76 -24.24
N LEU A 94 20.68 4.03 -24.43
CA LEU A 94 21.33 4.89 -25.41
C LEU A 94 22.78 5.18 -25.06
N LEU A 95 23.05 5.63 -23.84
CA LEU A 95 24.39 5.95 -23.37
C LEU A 95 25.29 4.73 -23.26
N GLY A 96 24.78 3.62 -22.73
CA GLY A 96 25.50 2.35 -22.61
C GLY A 96 25.88 1.78 -23.99
N GLY A 97 24.97 1.89 -24.97
CA GLY A 97 25.24 1.50 -26.35
C GLY A 97 26.32 2.36 -27.04
N ILE A 98 26.36 3.68 -26.76
CA ILE A 98 27.37 4.59 -27.29
C ILE A 98 28.73 4.42 -26.63
N THR A 99 28.75 4.25 -25.30
CA THR A 99 30.00 4.18 -24.50
C THR A 99 30.59 2.77 -24.43
N GLY A 100 29.85 1.73 -24.84
CA GLY A 100 30.24 0.33 -24.74
C GLY A 100 30.10 -0.27 -23.30
N HIS A 101 29.46 0.46 -22.39
CA HIS A 101 29.21 0.03 -21.00
C HIS A 101 27.75 -0.46 -20.79
N LEU A 102 27.18 -1.09 -21.82
CA LEU A 102 25.83 -1.65 -21.73
C LEU A 102 25.87 -3.05 -21.11
N GLU A 103 25.47 -3.19 -19.87
CA GLU A 103 25.25 -4.47 -19.19
C GLU A 103 23.78 -4.88 -19.33
N VAL A 104 23.54 -6.00 -20.01
CA VAL A 104 22.18 -6.48 -20.33
C VAL A 104 21.43 -6.86 -19.05
N GLU A 105 22.13 -7.42 -18.07
CA GLU A 105 21.56 -7.84 -16.80
C GLU A 105 20.99 -6.63 -16.02
N ILE A 106 21.77 -5.57 -15.86
CA ILE A 106 21.34 -4.33 -15.23
C ILE A 106 20.20 -3.68 -16.01
N LEU A 107 20.27 -3.69 -17.35
CA LEU A 107 19.17 -3.20 -18.18
C LEU A 107 17.86 -3.97 -17.89
N MET A 108 17.93 -5.29 -17.78
CA MET A 108 16.76 -6.13 -17.46
C MET A 108 16.20 -5.82 -16.08
N GLU A 109 17.05 -5.65 -15.06
CA GLU A 109 16.66 -5.24 -13.71
C GLU A 109 15.95 -3.88 -13.69
N MET A 110 16.50 -2.90 -14.41
CA MET A 110 15.89 -1.57 -14.55
C MET A 110 14.52 -1.64 -15.24
N VAL A 111 14.37 -2.49 -16.29
CA VAL A 111 13.09 -2.71 -16.99
C VAL A 111 12.08 -3.38 -16.05
N ILE A 112 12.48 -4.39 -15.29
CA ILE A 112 11.60 -5.08 -14.33
C ILE A 112 11.07 -4.08 -13.30
N ILE A 113 11.94 -3.27 -12.68
CA ILE A 113 11.51 -2.29 -11.68
C ILE A 113 10.61 -1.22 -12.31
N SER A 114 11.01 -0.63 -13.43
CA SER A 114 10.32 0.56 -13.98
C SER A 114 9.02 0.24 -14.68
N VAL A 115 8.94 -0.88 -15.43
CA VAL A 115 7.78 -1.23 -16.24
C VAL A 115 6.89 -2.25 -15.52
N LEU A 116 7.47 -3.41 -15.12
CA LEU A 116 6.67 -4.50 -14.56
C LEU A 116 6.23 -4.22 -13.14
N CYS A 117 7.11 -3.66 -12.28
CA CYS A 117 6.74 -3.36 -10.90
C CYS A 117 6.06 -2.00 -10.81
N GLN A 118 6.80 -0.91 -11.02
CA GLN A 118 6.30 0.44 -10.77
C GLN A 118 5.24 0.89 -11.77
N GLY A 119 5.44 0.63 -13.07
CA GLY A 119 4.47 1.00 -14.12
C GLY A 119 3.13 0.32 -13.88
N PHE A 120 3.14 -0.98 -13.62
CA PHE A 120 1.93 -1.75 -13.32
C PHE A 120 1.26 -1.27 -12.02
N MET A 121 2.02 -1.07 -10.92
CA MET A 121 1.46 -0.58 -9.66
C MET A 121 0.83 0.82 -9.80
N HIS A 122 1.51 1.74 -10.48
CA HIS A 122 0.98 3.08 -10.75
C HIS A 122 -0.33 3.04 -11.53
N LEU A 123 -0.41 2.21 -12.59
CA LEU A 123 -1.64 2.01 -13.37
C LEU A 123 -2.77 1.46 -12.50
N MET A 124 -2.50 0.45 -11.68
CA MET A 124 -3.47 -0.15 -10.76
C MET A 124 -3.99 0.87 -9.73
N PHE A 125 -3.10 1.59 -9.06
CA PHE A 125 -3.49 2.59 -8.06
C PHE A 125 -4.24 3.75 -8.71
N SER A 126 -3.73 4.28 -9.83
CA SER A 126 -4.35 5.39 -10.56
C SER A 126 -5.75 5.00 -11.09
N SER A 127 -5.90 3.81 -11.65
CA SER A 127 -7.19 3.29 -12.10
C SER A 127 -8.16 3.14 -10.93
N SER A 128 -7.74 2.53 -9.82
CA SER A 128 -8.58 2.33 -8.65
C SER A 128 -9.03 3.64 -8.01
N VAL A 129 -8.14 4.64 -7.92
CA VAL A 129 -8.50 5.97 -7.39
C VAL A 129 -9.51 6.68 -8.30
N LYS A 130 -9.33 6.61 -9.63
CA LYS A 130 -10.21 7.27 -10.61
C LYS A 130 -11.57 6.60 -10.71
N THR A 131 -11.61 5.27 -10.79
CA THR A 131 -12.87 4.52 -10.99
C THR A 131 -13.60 4.20 -9.70
N GLY A 132 -12.92 4.26 -8.55
CA GLY A 132 -13.46 3.77 -7.28
C GLY A 132 -13.62 2.24 -7.22
N ASN A 133 -13.07 1.50 -8.19
CA ASN A 133 -13.10 0.05 -8.23
C ASN A 133 -11.82 -0.53 -7.61
N PHE A 134 -11.97 -1.20 -6.48
CA PHE A 134 -10.87 -1.81 -5.72
C PHE A 134 -10.85 -3.34 -5.83
N ALA A 135 -11.69 -3.94 -6.67
CA ALA A 135 -11.83 -5.40 -6.75
C ALA A 135 -10.52 -6.12 -7.14
N MET A 136 -9.62 -5.44 -7.87
CA MET A 136 -8.32 -5.99 -8.24
C MET A 136 -7.25 -5.84 -7.17
N MET A 137 -7.56 -5.18 -6.05
CA MET A 137 -6.59 -4.99 -4.97
C MET A 137 -6.59 -6.18 -4.02
N ALA A 138 -5.41 -6.71 -3.74
CA ALA A 138 -5.26 -7.80 -2.79
C ALA A 138 -5.79 -7.41 -1.40
N GLY A 139 -6.65 -8.28 -0.83
CA GLY A 139 -7.27 -8.04 0.48
C GLY A 139 -8.57 -7.24 0.46
N PHE A 140 -8.98 -6.69 -0.68
CA PHE A 140 -10.29 -6.06 -0.80
C PHE A 140 -11.40 -7.11 -0.85
N SER A 141 -12.44 -6.95 -0.04
CA SER A 141 -13.61 -7.83 0.01
C SER A 141 -14.90 -7.03 -0.09
N SER A 142 -15.78 -7.41 -0.99
CA SER A 142 -17.10 -6.79 -1.12
C SER A 142 -18.01 -6.98 0.11
N LYS A 143 -17.65 -7.88 1.02
CA LYS A 143 -18.37 -8.13 2.28
C LYS A 143 -17.97 -7.18 3.41
N VAL A 144 -16.89 -6.42 3.23
CA VAL A 144 -16.33 -5.50 4.21
C VAL A 144 -16.69 -4.07 3.81
N GLU A 145 -17.06 -3.25 4.78
CA GLU A 145 -17.45 -1.86 4.57
C GLU A 145 -16.23 -0.95 4.72
N TYR A 146 -15.91 -0.20 3.65
CA TYR A 146 -14.75 0.68 3.57
C TYR A 146 -15.15 2.15 3.47
N ARG A 147 -14.34 3.03 4.08
CA ARG A 147 -14.38 4.47 3.82
C ARG A 147 -13.59 4.75 2.54
N ILE A 148 -14.28 4.80 1.42
CA ILE A 148 -13.69 4.85 0.07
C ILE A 148 -12.66 5.98 -0.09
N GLU A 149 -12.95 7.18 0.43
CA GLU A 149 -12.03 8.32 0.33
C GLU A 149 -10.73 8.09 1.12
N GLU A 150 -10.79 7.40 2.25
CA GLU A 150 -9.58 7.03 3.00
C GLU A 150 -8.79 5.94 2.27
N VAL A 151 -9.46 4.98 1.62
CA VAL A 151 -8.80 4.00 0.74
C VAL A 151 -8.03 4.72 -0.37
N LYS A 152 -8.67 5.66 -1.08
CA LYS A 152 -8.01 6.45 -2.14
C LYS A 152 -6.77 7.20 -1.61
N ARG A 153 -6.86 7.82 -0.43
CA ARG A 153 -5.72 8.52 0.19
C ARG A 153 -4.55 7.59 0.50
N VAL A 154 -4.83 6.40 1.01
CA VAL A 154 -3.80 5.39 1.29
C VAL A 154 -3.13 4.93 0.00
N LEU A 155 -3.90 4.65 -1.06
CA LEU A 155 -3.37 4.26 -2.37
C LEU A 155 -2.45 5.35 -2.96
N ILE A 156 -2.85 6.62 -2.86
CA ILE A 156 -2.02 7.74 -3.30
C ILE A 156 -0.70 7.82 -2.52
N GLN A 157 -0.73 7.59 -1.21
CA GLN A 157 0.49 7.58 -0.39
C GLN A 157 1.41 6.42 -0.77
N MET A 158 0.85 5.23 -1.00
CA MET A 158 1.59 4.06 -1.46
C MET A 158 2.22 4.31 -2.83
N ASP A 159 1.46 4.83 -3.78
CA ASP A 159 1.96 5.13 -5.12
C ASP A 159 3.08 6.19 -5.11
N LYS A 160 2.96 7.22 -4.28
CA LYS A 160 4.05 8.20 -4.10
C LYS A 160 5.33 7.55 -3.58
N HIS A 161 5.21 6.71 -2.55
CA HIS A 161 6.34 6.02 -1.94
C HIS A 161 7.03 5.10 -2.95
N THR A 162 6.27 4.20 -3.58
CA THR A 162 6.80 3.24 -4.55
C THR A 162 7.41 3.91 -5.78
N SER A 163 6.81 5.01 -6.25
CA SER A 163 7.37 5.80 -7.37
C SER A 163 8.70 6.46 -7.00
N CYS A 164 8.84 7.00 -5.78
CA CYS A 164 10.11 7.56 -5.32
C CYS A 164 11.18 6.48 -5.14
N SER A 165 10.81 5.34 -4.55
CA SER A 165 11.71 4.22 -4.34
C SER A 165 12.21 3.64 -5.66
N ALA A 166 11.32 3.41 -6.63
CA ALA A 166 11.68 2.93 -7.97
C ALA A 166 12.61 3.92 -8.69
N PHE A 167 12.28 5.22 -8.67
CA PHE A 167 13.09 6.25 -9.31
C PHE A 167 14.53 6.28 -8.76
N GLY A 168 14.68 6.23 -7.43
CA GLY A 168 15.99 6.20 -6.78
C GLY A 168 16.76 4.91 -7.07
N THR A 169 16.10 3.75 -7.00
CA THR A 169 16.74 2.45 -7.25
C THR A 169 17.22 2.32 -8.69
N VAL A 170 16.40 2.70 -9.67
CA VAL A 170 16.76 2.65 -11.10
C VAL A 170 17.93 3.60 -11.40
N LEU A 171 17.98 4.77 -10.74
CA LEU A 171 19.12 5.68 -10.85
C LEU A 171 20.42 5.07 -10.31
N LEU A 172 20.36 4.38 -9.16
CA LEU A 172 21.52 3.72 -8.57
C LEU A 172 21.98 2.52 -9.38
N LEU A 173 21.06 1.72 -9.94
CA LEU A 173 21.38 0.61 -10.83
C LEU A 173 22.16 1.08 -12.06
N ALA A 174 21.82 2.22 -12.63
CA ALA A 174 22.54 2.80 -13.76
C ALA A 174 24.03 3.13 -13.45
N MET A 175 24.40 3.20 -12.17
CA MET A 175 25.78 3.46 -11.74
C MET A 175 26.61 2.18 -11.53
N CYS A 176 25.96 1.01 -11.43
CA CYS A 176 26.63 -0.26 -11.14
C CYS A 176 27.75 -0.64 -12.15
N PRO A 177 27.58 -0.44 -13.49
CA PRO A 177 28.63 -0.77 -14.47
C PRO A 177 29.97 -0.05 -14.25
N PHE A 178 29.93 1.11 -13.58
CA PHE A 178 31.13 1.91 -13.30
C PHE A 178 31.90 1.43 -12.07
N MET A 179 31.37 0.46 -11.31
CA MET A 179 32.01 -0.08 -10.09
C MET A 179 32.93 -1.29 -10.35
N GLY A 180 32.95 -1.78 -11.59
CA GLY A 180 33.63 -3.03 -11.98
C GLY A 180 32.70 -4.24 -11.87
N GLU A 181 32.93 -5.24 -12.73
CA GLU A 181 32.01 -6.35 -13.01
C GLU A 181 31.47 -7.01 -11.71
N ARG A 182 32.34 -7.56 -10.88
CA ARG A 182 31.92 -8.25 -9.64
C ARG A 182 31.25 -7.34 -8.61
N GLN A 183 31.76 -6.12 -8.42
CA GLN A 183 31.20 -5.20 -7.42
C GLN A 183 29.85 -4.67 -7.92
N GLY A 184 29.72 -4.39 -9.21
CA GLY A 184 28.48 -3.96 -9.84
C GLY A 184 27.36 -5.00 -9.69
N GLU A 185 27.65 -6.28 -9.94
CA GLU A 185 26.70 -7.38 -9.73
C GLU A 185 26.21 -7.50 -8.28
N ILE A 186 27.12 -7.49 -7.31
CA ILE A 186 26.74 -7.57 -5.89
C ILE A 186 25.86 -6.38 -5.49
N VAL A 187 26.24 -5.18 -5.92
CA VAL A 187 25.49 -3.97 -5.58
C VAL A 187 24.12 -3.97 -6.25
N SER A 188 24.00 -4.43 -7.51
CA SER A 188 22.71 -4.51 -8.21
C SER A 188 21.74 -5.45 -7.49
N VAL A 189 22.17 -6.64 -7.11
CA VAL A 189 21.36 -7.60 -6.35
C VAL A 189 20.95 -7.02 -4.99
N CYS A 190 21.87 -6.36 -4.28
CA CYS A 190 21.55 -5.68 -3.02
C CYS A 190 20.50 -4.58 -3.21
N LEU A 191 20.56 -3.81 -4.29
CA LEU A 191 19.58 -2.77 -4.63
C LEU A 191 18.20 -3.38 -4.94
N LEU A 192 18.14 -4.47 -5.69
CA LEU A 192 16.88 -5.21 -5.95
C LEU A 192 16.25 -5.73 -4.67
N LEU A 193 17.05 -6.33 -3.80
CA LEU A 193 16.58 -6.82 -2.50
C LEU A 193 16.06 -5.65 -1.64
N ALA A 194 16.85 -4.57 -1.55
CA ALA A 194 16.46 -3.38 -0.78
C ALA A 194 15.15 -2.78 -1.31
N TYR A 195 14.99 -2.66 -2.63
CA TYR A 195 13.74 -2.20 -3.26
C TYR A 195 12.55 -3.12 -2.93
N SER A 196 12.75 -4.44 -3.03
CA SER A 196 11.69 -5.42 -2.74
C SER A 196 11.26 -5.37 -1.28
N VAL A 197 12.22 -5.23 -0.35
CA VAL A 197 11.95 -5.06 1.09
C VAL A 197 11.22 -3.76 1.35
N ASP A 198 11.70 -2.63 0.78
CA ASP A 198 11.11 -1.31 0.96
C ASP A 198 9.65 -1.27 0.50
N VAL A 199 9.37 -1.72 -0.73
CA VAL A 199 8.01 -1.75 -1.28
C VAL A 199 7.07 -2.66 -0.46
N SER A 200 7.53 -3.86 -0.09
CA SER A 200 6.71 -4.81 0.69
C SER A 200 6.43 -4.28 2.09
N LEU A 201 7.44 -3.72 2.74
CA LEU A 201 7.32 -3.13 4.08
C LEU A 201 6.41 -1.88 4.04
N ALA A 202 6.58 -1.01 3.05
CA ALA A 202 5.74 0.16 2.86
C ALA A 202 4.28 -0.25 2.67
N MET A 203 3.99 -1.22 1.81
CA MET A 203 2.64 -1.76 1.60
C MET A 203 2.01 -2.25 2.91
N CYS A 204 2.74 -3.04 3.70
CA CYS A 204 2.27 -3.52 5.00
C CYS A 204 2.04 -2.38 5.99
N LEU A 205 2.99 -1.45 6.11
CA LEU A 205 2.93 -0.36 7.09
C LEU A 205 1.83 0.66 6.78
N TYR A 206 1.68 1.08 5.50
CA TYR A 206 0.61 2.01 5.12
C TYR A 206 -0.77 1.40 5.40
N ASN A 207 -0.98 0.15 5.03
CA ASN A 207 -2.24 -0.53 5.31
C ASN A 207 -2.46 -0.67 6.83
N TYR A 208 -1.48 -1.19 7.58
CA TYR A 208 -1.60 -1.37 9.02
C TYR A 208 -1.92 -0.07 9.78
N ARG A 209 -1.22 1.03 9.45
CA ARG A 209 -1.40 2.34 10.10
C ARG A 209 -2.75 2.99 9.82
N ASN A 210 -3.35 2.67 8.66
CA ASN A 210 -4.59 3.30 8.24
C ASN A 210 -5.83 2.41 8.40
N ILE A 211 -5.70 1.19 8.95
CA ILE A 211 -6.81 0.25 9.15
C ILE A 211 -8.04 0.92 9.80
N GLU A 212 -7.85 1.66 10.90
CA GLU A 212 -8.95 2.31 11.63
C GLU A 212 -9.61 3.43 10.84
N LYS A 213 -8.86 4.09 9.95
CA LYS A 213 -9.39 5.13 9.06
C LYS A 213 -10.16 4.55 7.89
N VAL A 214 -9.68 3.43 7.36
CA VAL A 214 -10.20 2.78 6.14
C VAL A 214 -11.41 1.91 6.42
N LEU A 215 -11.36 1.10 7.50
CA LEU A 215 -12.41 0.16 7.84
C LEU A 215 -13.44 0.79 8.77
N VAL A 216 -14.74 0.53 8.50
CA VAL A 216 -15.85 1.09 9.28
C VAL A 216 -16.05 0.28 10.57
N LYS A 217 -16.10 -1.04 10.48
CA LYS A 217 -16.46 -1.93 11.59
C LYS A 217 -15.23 -2.29 12.43
N GLU A 218 -15.36 -2.17 13.75
CA GLU A 218 -14.28 -2.48 14.70
C GLU A 218 -13.81 -3.93 14.63
N MET A 219 -14.72 -4.87 14.34
CA MET A 219 -14.37 -6.29 14.15
C MET A 219 -13.44 -6.48 12.97
N ASP A 220 -13.74 -5.84 11.82
CA ASP A 220 -12.92 -5.91 10.61
C ASP A 220 -11.55 -5.26 10.85
N GLN A 221 -11.50 -4.16 11.61
CA GLN A 221 -10.24 -3.51 12.01
C GLN A 221 -9.34 -4.44 12.83
N LYS A 222 -9.91 -5.14 13.83
CA LYS A 222 -9.17 -6.10 14.67
C LYS A 222 -8.66 -7.28 13.85
N MET A 223 -9.49 -7.80 12.93
CA MET A 223 -9.10 -8.89 12.03
C MET A 223 -7.96 -8.46 11.10
N ALA A 224 -8.08 -7.30 10.47
CA ALA A 224 -7.07 -6.79 9.56
C ALA A 224 -5.73 -6.54 10.29
N LYS A 225 -5.74 -5.91 11.47
CA LYS A 225 -4.52 -5.70 12.27
C LYS A 225 -3.80 -7.01 12.60
N ALA A 226 -4.55 -8.03 13.04
CA ALA A 226 -3.97 -9.33 13.36
C ALA A 226 -3.42 -10.00 12.09
N GLY A 227 -4.13 -9.93 10.96
CA GLY A 227 -3.69 -10.46 9.68
C GLY A 227 -2.39 -9.82 9.18
N TYR A 228 -2.24 -8.50 9.30
CA TYR A 228 -1.01 -7.81 8.88
C TYR A 228 0.20 -8.16 9.74
N ILE A 229 0.03 -8.52 11.02
CA ILE A 229 1.13 -9.02 11.86
C ILE A 229 1.67 -10.33 11.29
N SER A 230 0.79 -11.28 10.95
CA SER A 230 1.20 -12.57 10.35
C SER A 230 1.83 -12.40 8.97
N ILE A 231 1.27 -11.51 8.13
CA ILE A 231 1.84 -11.20 6.81
C ILE A 231 3.23 -10.56 6.96
N GLY A 232 3.40 -9.61 7.86
CA GLY A 232 4.69 -8.96 8.12
C GLY A 232 5.75 -9.95 8.61
N TRP A 233 5.39 -10.88 9.49
CA TRP A 233 6.27 -11.97 9.93
C TRP A 233 6.67 -12.88 8.76
N PHE A 234 5.70 -13.32 7.95
CA PHE A 234 5.96 -14.15 6.77
C PHE A 234 6.92 -13.47 5.77
N LEU A 235 6.68 -12.21 5.45
CA LEU A 235 7.57 -11.42 4.58
C LEU A 235 8.97 -11.32 5.17
N GLY A 236 9.10 -11.08 6.46
CA GLY A 236 10.39 -11.07 7.16
C GLY A 236 11.14 -12.41 6.99
N CYS A 237 10.45 -13.53 7.17
CA CYS A 237 11.01 -14.87 6.95
C CYS A 237 11.48 -15.07 5.50
N VAL A 238 10.67 -14.67 4.52
CA VAL A 238 11.02 -14.80 3.09
C VAL A 238 12.26 -13.96 2.75
N PHE A 239 12.34 -12.71 3.21
CA PHE A 239 13.51 -11.87 2.96
C PHE A 239 14.77 -12.39 3.67
N MET A 240 14.64 -12.95 4.87
CA MET A 240 15.74 -13.63 5.54
C MET A 240 16.24 -14.85 4.74
N LEU A 241 15.32 -15.66 4.20
CA LEU A 241 15.69 -16.79 3.34
C LEU A 241 16.47 -16.32 2.11
N ILE A 242 15.96 -15.30 1.40
CA ILE A 242 16.64 -14.75 0.21
C ILE A 242 18.03 -14.24 0.57
N GLY A 243 18.17 -13.51 1.68
CA GLY A 243 19.47 -13.01 2.16
C GLY A 243 20.46 -14.13 2.49
N VAL A 244 20.01 -15.22 3.13
CA VAL A 244 20.86 -16.38 3.45
C VAL A 244 21.31 -17.09 2.17
N ILE A 245 20.40 -17.30 1.21
CA ILE A 245 20.73 -17.93 -0.07
C ILE A 245 21.75 -17.10 -0.84
N PHE A 246 21.54 -15.77 -0.90
CA PHE A 246 22.48 -14.88 -1.57
C PHE A 246 23.86 -14.91 -0.93
N ALA A 247 23.95 -14.82 0.42
CA ALA A 247 25.20 -14.89 1.15
C ALA A 247 25.92 -16.23 0.93
N LYS A 248 25.16 -17.34 0.91
CA LYS A 248 25.72 -18.68 0.67
C LYS A 248 26.23 -18.83 -0.76
N PHE A 249 25.46 -18.35 -1.75
CA PHE A 249 25.88 -18.37 -3.16
C PHE A 249 27.20 -17.62 -3.37
N GLU A 250 27.38 -16.47 -2.73
CA GLU A 250 28.63 -15.72 -2.78
C GLU A 250 29.82 -16.50 -2.14
N ILE A 251 29.58 -17.15 -1.00
CA ILE A 251 30.61 -17.98 -0.33
C ILE A 251 31.02 -19.15 -1.22
N ASP A 252 30.05 -19.88 -1.79
CA ASP A 252 30.29 -21.06 -2.63
C ASP A 252 30.94 -20.68 -3.96
N SER A 253 30.65 -19.52 -4.52
CA SER A 253 31.32 -19.01 -5.72
C SER A 253 32.79 -18.73 -5.49
N ILE A 254 33.17 -18.22 -4.30
CA ILE A 254 34.55 -17.99 -3.89
C ILE A 254 35.30 -19.31 -3.71
N GLN A 255 34.59 -20.36 -3.24
CA GLN A 255 35.20 -21.68 -2.97
C GLN A 255 35.21 -22.60 -4.19
N ASN A 256 34.67 -22.17 -5.34
CA ASN A 256 34.55 -22.96 -6.58
C ASN A 256 33.74 -24.26 -6.41
N ASN A 257 32.76 -24.28 -5.53
CA ASN A 257 31.99 -25.47 -5.09
C ASN A 257 30.59 -25.51 -5.73
N SER A 258 30.53 -25.52 -7.08
CA SER A 258 29.28 -25.43 -7.84
C SER A 258 28.36 -26.66 -7.73
N LYS A 259 28.79 -27.76 -7.08
CA LYS A 259 27.97 -29.00 -6.99
C LYS A 259 26.94 -29.00 -5.86
N GLU A 260 27.04 -28.10 -4.88
CA GLU A 260 26.17 -28.11 -3.70
C GLU A 260 24.86 -27.34 -3.87
N ALA A 261 24.71 -26.54 -4.93
CA ALA A 261 23.52 -25.70 -5.16
C ALA A 261 22.19 -26.48 -5.15
N MET A 262 22.18 -27.77 -5.54
CA MET A 262 20.98 -28.61 -5.49
C MET A 262 20.61 -29.09 -4.08
N GLY A 263 21.56 -29.16 -3.14
CA GLY A 263 21.30 -29.58 -1.76
C GLY A 263 20.37 -28.62 -1.01
N TYR A 264 20.42 -27.33 -1.32
CA TYR A 264 19.65 -26.31 -0.62
C TYR A 264 18.17 -26.27 -1.03
N LEU A 265 17.79 -26.77 -2.21
CA LEU A 265 16.43 -26.74 -2.72
C LEU A 265 15.44 -27.45 -1.78
N GLY A 266 15.84 -28.57 -1.20
CA GLY A 266 15.01 -29.29 -0.23
C GLY A 266 14.77 -28.50 1.04
N TRP A 267 15.80 -27.85 1.58
CA TRP A 267 15.69 -27.00 2.77
C TRP A 267 14.88 -25.72 2.50
N MET A 268 15.05 -25.10 1.32
CA MET A 268 14.23 -23.97 0.89
C MET A 268 12.75 -24.34 0.79
N PHE A 269 12.45 -25.50 0.19
CA PHE A 269 11.07 -25.98 0.10
C PHE A 269 10.47 -26.22 1.47
N LEU A 270 11.21 -26.86 2.37
CA LEU A 270 10.79 -27.11 3.75
C LEU A 270 10.57 -25.80 4.51
N PHE A 271 11.46 -24.81 4.34
CA PHE A 271 11.29 -23.48 4.94
C PHE A 271 10.00 -22.81 4.48
N LEU A 272 9.76 -22.76 3.16
CA LEU A 272 8.54 -22.19 2.60
C LEU A 272 7.30 -22.93 3.08
N LEU A 273 7.35 -24.25 3.18
CA LEU A 273 6.24 -25.07 3.66
C LEU A 273 5.91 -24.74 5.14
N VAL A 274 6.90 -24.62 6.00
CA VAL A 274 6.72 -24.25 7.42
C VAL A 274 6.13 -22.83 7.53
N THR A 275 6.70 -21.86 6.84
CA THR A 275 6.27 -20.46 6.95
C THR A 275 4.89 -20.22 6.32
N MET A 276 4.57 -20.88 5.21
CA MET A 276 3.23 -20.83 4.59
C MET A 276 2.16 -21.52 5.46
N SER A 277 2.48 -22.67 6.06
CA SER A 277 1.53 -23.34 6.95
C SER A 277 1.20 -22.50 8.18
N GLU A 278 2.19 -21.78 8.72
CA GLU A 278 1.99 -20.80 9.80
C GLU A 278 1.08 -19.66 9.37
N LEU A 279 1.33 -19.07 8.20
CA LEU A 279 0.51 -17.97 7.68
C LEU A 279 -0.96 -18.41 7.54
N PHE A 280 -1.21 -19.58 6.94
CA PHE A 280 -2.57 -20.12 6.81
C PHE A 280 -3.23 -20.40 8.15
N TYR A 281 -2.51 -21.06 9.07
CA TYR A 281 -3.01 -21.37 10.39
C TYR A 281 -3.39 -20.11 11.18
N GLU A 282 -2.53 -19.07 11.18
CA GLU A 282 -2.81 -17.83 11.88
C GLU A 282 -4.00 -17.08 11.26
N GLN A 283 -4.20 -17.10 9.95
CA GLN A 283 -5.39 -16.51 9.32
C GLN A 283 -6.70 -17.16 9.84
N PHE A 284 -6.75 -18.48 9.97
CA PHE A 284 -7.91 -19.15 10.57
C PHE A 284 -8.07 -18.84 12.05
N ARG A 285 -6.97 -18.79 12.78
CA ARG A 285 -6.96 -18.53 14.21
C ARG A 285 -7.38 -17.09 14.53
N VAL A 286 -6.92 -16.11 13.76
CA VAL A 286 -7.31 -14.69 13.89
C VAL A 286 -8.82 -14.55 13.82
N LYS A 287 -9.47 -15.18 12.85
CA LYS A 287 -10.92 -15.15 12.70
C LYS A 287 -11.63 -15.62 13.97
N ARG A 288 -11.26 -16.80 14.49
CA ARG A 288 -11.85 -17.36 15.73
C ARG A 288 -11.65 -16.48 16.96
N ILE A 289 -10.46 -15.89 17.11
CA ILE A 289 -10.12 -15.04 18.27
C ILE A 289 -10.94 -13.75 18.24
N VAL A 290 -11.08 -13.13 17.07
CA VAL A 290 -11.83 -11.88 16.91
C VAL A 290 -13.32 -12.11 17.06
N GLU A 291 -13.88 -13.20 16.50
CA GLU A 291 -15.28 -13.59 16.70
C GLU A 291 -15.60 -13.86 18.19
N ALA A 292 -14.62 -14.36 18.94
CA ALA A 292 -14.73 -14.55 20.39
C ALA A 292 -14.46 -13.28 21.21
N SER A 293 -14.31 -12.11 20.56
CA SER A 293 -14.00 -10.81 21.19
C SER A 293 -12.74 -10.81 22.05
N LYS A 294 -11.78 -11.68 21.79
CA LYS A 294 -10.51 -11.78 22.50
C LYS A 294 -9.42 -10.95 21.79
N ARG A 295 -8.47 -10.45 22.59
CA ARG A 295 -7.29 -9.77 22.04
C ARG A 295 -6.39 -10.78 21.32
N TYR A 296 -6.02 -10.50 20.08
CA TYR A 296 -5.04 -11.31 19.36
C TYR A 296 -3.67 -11.27 20.05
N ARG A 297 -3.06 -12.46 20.17
CA ARG A 297 -1.66 -12.67 20.57
C ARG A 297 -1.11 -13.81 19.72
N PRO A 298 0.16 -13.75 19.26
CA PRO A 298 0.79 -14.86 18.58
C PRO A 298 0.68 -16.15 19.41
N GLY A 299 0.37 -17.26 18.75
CA GLY A 299 0.18 -18.54 19.40
C GLY A 299 1.48 -19.33 19.60
N ILE A 300 1.39 -20.47 20.26
CA ILE A 300 2.53 -21.40 20.43
C ILE A 300 3.05 -21.82 19.05
N PHE A 301 2.16 -22.09 18.11
CA PHE A 301 2.53 -22.51 16.75
C PHE A 301 3.35 -21.44 16.02
N PHE A 302 3.03 -20.16 16.20
CA PHE A 302 3.81 -19.02 15.70
C PHE A 302 5.26 -19.06 16.20
N TRP A 303 5.47 -19.33 17.49
CA TRP A 303 6.82 -19.39 18.04
C TRP A 303 7.57 -20.65 17.62
N LEU A 304 6.89 -21.80 17.52
CA LEU A 304 7.48 -23.04 17.04
C LEU A 304 7.91 -22.94 15.57
N SER A 305 7.08 -22.34 14.72
CA SER A 305 7.43 -22.12 13.30
C SER A 305 8.57 -21.12 13.14
N THR A 306 8.63 -20.10 14.00
CA THR A 306 9.75 -19.14 14.02
C THR A 306 11.06 -19.84 14.36
N ILE A 307 11.06 -20.69 15.40
CA ILE A 307 12.24 -21.49 15.81
C ILE A 307 12.62 -22.46 14.68
N GLY A 308 11.63 -23.16 14.10
CA GLY A 308 11.85 -24.10 12.99
C GLY A 308 12.44 -23.40 11.76
N ALA A 309 11.87 -22.26 11.36
CA ALA A 309 12.36 -21.45 10.25
C ALA A 309 13.80 -20.97 10.48
N THR A 310 14.10 -20.47 11.69
CA THR A 310 15.45 -20.05 12.05
C THR A 310 16.44 -21.23 12.01
N GLY A 311 16.05 -22.42 12.51
CA GLY A 311 16.85 -23.63 12.44
C GLY A 311 17.17 -24.05 11.00
N ILE A 312 16.15 -24.00 10.11
CA ILE A 312 16.34 -24.33 8.68
C ILE A 312 17.28 -23.31 8.01
N LEU A 313 17.13 -22.00 8.29
CA LEU A 313 18.04 -20.97 7.76
C LEU A 313 19.49 -21.21 8.21
N THR A 314 19.67 -21.60 9.47
CA THR A 314 20.99 -21.94 10.01
C THR A 314 21.57 -23.17 9.29
N LEU A 315 20.76 -24.21 9.06
CA LEU A 315 21.19 -25.38 8.30
C LEU A 315 21.60 -25.03 6.85
N ILE A 316 20.81 -24.19 6.15
CA ILE A 316 21.15 -23.69 4.80
C ILE A 316 22.50 -22.96 4.81
N PHE A 317 22.75 -22.13 5.83
CA PHE A 317 23.96 -21.31 5.89
C PHE A 317 25.23 -22.14 6.15
N PHE A 318 25.15 -23.17 7.01
CA PHE A 318 26.28 -23.98 7.41
C PHE A 318 26.44 -25.30 6.63
N SER A 319 25.47 -25.70 5.82
CA SER A 319 25.60 -26.83 4.90
C SER A 319 26.35 -26.46 3.64
#